data_773ff1f28ae564cad1dc09531fb364c4
#
_entry.id   773ff1f28ae564cad1dc09531fb364c4
#
_cell.length_a   1.000
_cell.length_b   1.000
_cell.length_c   1.000
_cell.angle_alpha   90.00
_cell.angle_beta   90.00
_cell.angle_gamma   90.00
#
_symmetry.space_group_name_H-M   'P 1'
#
loop_
_entity.id
_entity.type
_entity.pdbx_description
1 polymer ?
#
loop_
_entity_poly.entity_id
_entity_poly.type
_entity_poly.pdbx_seq_one_letter_code
_entity_poly.pdbx_strand_id
1 'polypeptide(L)'
;GIQKWASTYPLFHWGPIVWSLYIVLAVAFGFMLHVRGRNRQKFSETCRPLLRDKVDGIWGKIIDLVAVFALIAGTATTFSLATPLLSSAICYVFHWERSTNITVIILLVIAAIYTMTVWFGMKGISKLAASCSYLFITLLVYVLIGGGECTYILETGFSAIGNLVQNFIGMAT
;
A
#
# COMPACT_ATOMS: atom_id res chain seq x y z
N GLY A 1 7.12 -26.58 9.42
CA GLY A 1 8.19 -26.15 8.60
C GLY A 1 7.92 -24.96 7.68
N ILE A 2 8.21 -25.14 6.40
CA ILE A 2 8.22 -24.07 5.37
C ILE A 2 6.87 -23.38 5.25
N GLN A 3 5.77 -24.11 5.22
CA GLN A 3 4.41 -23.57 5.09
C GLN A 3 4.06 -22.59 6.23
N LYS A 4 4.45 -22.93 7.46
CA LYS A 4 4.24 -22.07 8.64
C LYS A 4 4.91 -20.70 8.47
N TRP A 5 6.16 -20.69 7.99
CA TRP A 5 6.90 -19.43 7.77
C TRP A 5 6.43 -18.67 6.52
N ALA A 6 6.05 -19.40 5.47
CA ALA A 6 5.50 -18.79 4.26
C ALA A 6 4.21 -17.98 4.51
N SER A 7 3.36 -18.44 5.43
CA SER A 7 2.16 -17.70 5.83
C SER A 7 2.43 -16.61 6.88
N THR A 8 3.45 -16.78 7.73
CA THR A 8 3.79 -15.80 8.77
C THR A 8 4.55 -14.58 8.22
N TYR A 9 5.46 -14.78 7.27
CA TYR A 9 6.33 -13.72 6.76
C TYR A 9 5.58 -12.54 6.09
N PRO A 10 4.52 -12.75 5.29
CA PRO A 10 3.72 -11.67 4.76
C PRO A 10 3.03 -10.85 5.85
N LEU A 11 2.53 -11.48 6.91
CA LEU A 11 1.92 -10.80 8.05
C LEU A 11 2.94 -9.97 8.84
N PHE A 12 4.18 -10.46 8.95
CA PHE A 12 5.27 -9.72 9.57
C PHE A 12 5.67 -8.51 8.73
N HIS A 13 5.92 -8.74 7.43
CA HIS A 13 6.43 -7.72 6.51
C HIS A 13 5.42 -6.59 6.26
N TRP A 14 4.13 -6.91 6.09
CA TRP A 14 3.05 -5.93 5.87
C TRP A 14 2.22 -5.65 7.13
N GLY A 15 2.64 -6.17 8.26
CA GLY A 15 1.95 -6.02 9.54
C GLY A 15 2.46 -4.84 10.38
N PRO A 16 2.63 -5.05 11.70
CA PRO A 16 2.86 -3.98 12.67
C PRO A 16 4.07 -3.10 12.37
N ILE A 17 5.15 -3.64 11.79
CA ILE A 17 6.39 -2.89 11.52
C ILE A 17 6.14 -1.81 10.47
N VAL A 18 5.60 -2.18 9.30
CA VAL A 18 5.35 -1.22 8.23
C VAL A 18 4.28 -0.22 8.64
N TRP A 19 3.18 -0.70 9.25
CA TRP A 19 2.11 0.17 9.73
C TRP A 19 2.57 1.14 10.82
N SER A 20 3.51 0.76 11.68
CA SER A 20 4.06 1.68 12.68
C SER A 20 4.73 2.90 12.06
N LEU A 21 5.47 2.71 10.95
CA LEU A 21 6.08 3.82 10.21
C LEU A 21 5.01 4.75 9.59
N TYR A 22 3.97 4.18 9.00
CA TYR A 22 2.86 4.98 8.45
C TYR A 22 2.08 5.72 9.54
N ILE A 23 1.82 5.10 10.69
CA ILE A 23 1.08 5.71 11.81
C ILE A 23 1.83 6.94 12.34
N VAL A 24 3.14 6.87 12.53
CA VAL A 24 3.95 8.01 13.00
C VAL A 24 3.75 9.21 12.07
N LEU A 25 3.86 8.98 10.76
CA LEU A 25 3.68 10.04 9.77
C LEU A 25 2.23 10.54 9.73
N ALA A 26 1.25 9.63 9.79
CA ALA A 26 -0.17 9.99 9.77
C ALA A 26 -0.57 10.83 10.99
N VAL A 27 -0.04 10.50 12.18
CA VAL A 27 -0.25 11.30 13.41
C VAL A 27 0.34 12.70 13.26
N ALA A 28 1.57 12.82 12.73
CA ALA A 28 2.20 14.11 12.50
C ALA A 28 1.38 14.99 11.52
N PHE A 29 0.94 14.43 10.39
CA PHE A 29 0.06 15.11 9.44
C PHE A 29 -1.29 15.46 10.04
N GLY A 30 -1.94 14.50 10.71
CA GLY A 30 -3.24 14.69 11.36
C GLY A 30 -3.20 15.82 12.40
N PHE A 31 -2.15 15.86 13.21
CA PHE A 31 -1.94 16.93 14.18
C PHE A 31 -1.78 18.29 13.51
N MET A 32 -0.98 18.40 12.46
CA MET A 32 -0.77 19.66 11.75
C MET A 32 -2.04 20.16 11.05
N LEU A 33 -2.80 19.27 10.43
CA LEU A 33 -4.02 19.61 9.69
C LEU A 33 -5.20 19.92 10.63
N HIS A 34 -5.46 19.06 11.62
CA HIS A 34 -6.68 19.15 12.42
C HIS A 34 -6.51 19.96 13.70
N VAL A 35 -5.36 19.86 14.36
CA VAL A 35 -5.11 20.58 15.63
C VAL A 35 -4.51 21.96 15.38
N ARG A 36 -3.53 22.05 14.48
CA ARG A 36 -2.87 23.32 14.15
C ARG A 36 -3.56 24.10 13.05
N GLY A 37 -4.56 23.52 12.38
CA GLY A 37 -5.32 24.19 11.31
C GLY A 37 -4.49 24.58 10.09
N ARG A 38 -3.38 23.89 9.84
CA ARG A 38 -2.50 24.15 8.70
C ARG A 38 -2.99 23.43 7.45
N ASN A 39 -3.53 24.18 6.49
CA ASN A 39 -4.10 23.62 5.24
C ASN A 39 -3.03 23.23 4.18
N ARG A 40 -1.74 23.17 4.56
CA ARG A 40 -0.66 22.81 3.65
C ARG A 40 -0.34 21.32 3.79
N GLN A 41 -0.63 20.55 2.76
CA GLN A 41 -0.34 19.10 2.69
C GLN A 41 1.09 18.86 2.17
N LYS A 42 2.09 19.34 2.92
CA LYS A 42 3.51 19.16 2.59
C LYS A 42 4.20 18.38 3.70
N PHE A 43 5.15 17.52 3.34
CA PHE A 43 5.94 16.78 4.31
C PHE A 43 6.74 17.71 5.23
N SER A 44 7.26 18.79 4.68
CA SER A 44 7.98 19.81 5.45
C SER A 44 7.14 20.44 6.57
N GLU A 45 5.81 20.56 6.40
CA GLU A 45 4.94 21.10 7.46
C GLU A 45 4.91 20.19 8.70
N THR A 46 5.06 18.89 8.56
CA THR A 46 5.15 17.97 9.72
C THR A 46 6.40 18.22 10.56
N CYS A 47 7.46 18.76 9.95
CA CYS A 47 8.70 19.11 10.60
C CYS A 47 8.70 20.54 11.21
N ARG A 48 7.64 21.32 11.01
CA ARG A 48 7.54 22.70 11.52
C ARG A 48 7.75 22.85 13.02
N PRO A 49 7.28 21.95 13.90
CA PRO A 49 7.56 22.04 15.33
C PRO A 49 9.06 22.05 15.67
N LEU A 50 9.89 21.39 14.85
CA LEU A 50 11.34 21.29 15.01
C LEU A 50 12.08 22.42 14.28
N LEU A 51 11.73 22.68 13.02
CA LEU A 51 12.46 23.58 12.13
C LEU A 51 11.92 25.02 12.14
N ARG A 52 10.74 25.26 12.74
CA ARG A 52 10.06 26.57 12.80
C ARG A 52 9.99 27.24 11.42
N ASP A 53 10.47 28.48 11.29
CA ASP A 53 10.42 29.26 10.04
C ASP A 53 11.39 28.73 8.96
N LYS A 54 12.38 27.91 9.32
CA LYS A 54 13.29 27.29 8.35
C LYS A 54 12.59 26.34 7.39
N VAL A 55 11.37 25.87 7.73
CA VAL A 55 10.52 25.05 6.84
C VAL A 55 10.12 25.82 5.59
N ASP A 56 9.93 27.13 5.67
CA ASP A 56 9.56 27.95 4.50
C ASP A 56 10.77 28.27 3.61
N GLY A 57 11.97 27.92 4.03
CA GLY A 57 13.24 28.10 3.31
C GLY A 57 13.71 26.87 2.53
N ILE A 58 15.03 26.82 2.34
CA ILE A 58 15.70 25.75 1.58
C ILE A 58 15.50 24.37 2.20
N TRP A 59 15.46 24.26 3.53
CA TRP A 59 15.28 23.02 4.25
C TRP A 59 13.93 22.37 3.99
N GLY A 60 12.85 23.17 3.96
CA GLY A 60 11.53 22.67 3.60
C GLY A 60 11.47 22.17 2.17
N LYS A 61 12.10 22.87 1.22
CA LYS A 61 12.17 22.43 -0.17
C LYS A 61 12.91 21.11 -0.33
N ILE A 62 14.02 20.93 0.39
CA ILE A 62 14.78 19.65 0.37
C ILE A 62 13.91 18.51 0.92
N ILE A 63 13.23 18.71 2.06
CA ILE A 63 12.36 17.70 2.66
C ILE A 63 11.24 17.31 1.68
N ASP A 64 10.57 18.29 1.09
CA ASP A 64 9.47 18.05 0.15
C ASP A 64 9.97 17.34 -1.12
N LEU A 65 11.16 17.70 -1.62
CA LEU A 65 11.77 17.08 -2.78
C LEU A 65 12.11 15.60 -2.51
N VAL A 66 12.75 15.31 -1.39
CA VAL A 66 13.07 13.94 -0.97
C VAL A 66 11.79 13.12 -0.81
N ALA A 67 10.74 13.70 -0.21
CA ALA A 67 9.46 13.03 -0.06
C ALA A 67 8.80 12.72 -1.42
N VAL A 68 8.84 13.63 -2.37
CA VAL A 68 8.33 13.40 -3.74
C VAL A 68 9.09 12.27 -4.43
N PHE A 69 10.43 12.28 -4.36
CA PHE A 69 11.22 11.19 -4.92
C PHE A 69 10.92 9.84 -4.26
N ALA A 70 10.77 9.81 -2.94
CA ALA A 70 10.39 8.59 -2.22
C ALA A 70 9.01 8.07 -2.64
N LEU A 71 8.02 8.95 -2.83
CA LEU A 71 6.69 8.58 -3.33
C LEU A 71 6.76 8.02 -4.76
N ILE A 72 7.52 8.64 -5.65
CA ILE A 72 7.71 8.16 -7.02
C ILE A 72 8.38 6.78 -7.01
N ALA A 73 9.46 6.61 -6.24
CA ALA A 73 10.17 5.33 -6.14
C ALA A 73 9.27 4.22 -5.57
N GLY A 74 8.50 4.51 -4.50
CA GLY A 74 7.56 3.57 -3.91
C GLY A 74 6.45 3.16 -4.88
N THR A 75 5.91 4.12 -5.62
CA THR A 75 4.89 3.85 -6.65
C THR A 75 5.46 3.00 -7.79
N ALA A 76 6.65 3.34 -8.29
CA ALA A 76 7.32 2.58 -9.35
C ALA A 76 7.58 1.12 -8.93
N THR A 77 8.04 0.91 -7.69
CA THR A 77 8.25 -0.42 -7.12
C THR A 77 6.94 -1.21 -7.06
N THR A 78 5.86 -0.59 -6.59
CA THR A 78 4.55 -1.23 -6.53
C THR A 78 4.06 -1.65 -7.91
N PHE A 79 4.17 -0.78 -8.91
CA PHE A 79 3.78 -1.11 -10.29
C PHE A 79 4.64 -2.21 -10.91
N SER A 80 5.94 -2.22 -10.63
CA SER A 80 6.85 -3.24 -11.16
C SER A 80 6.55 -4.64 -10.64
N LEU A 81 6.03 -4.76 -9.42
CA LEU A 81 5.64 -6.03 -8.82
C LEU A 81 4.19 -6.43 -9.12
N ALA A 82 3.26 -5.50 -9.01
CA ALA A 82 1.82 -5.78 -9.13
C ALA A 82 1.39 -6.02 -10.59
N THR A 83 1.95 -5.29 -11.56
CA THR A 83 1.52 -5.39 -12.97
C THR A 83 1.79 -6.77 -13.59
N PRO A 84 2.99 -7.39 -13.42
CA PRO A 84 3.22 -8.75 -13.91
C PRO A 84 2.35 -9.81 -13.24
N LEU A 85 2.04 -9.64 -11.94
CA LEU A 85 1.11 -10.53 -11.23
C LEU A 85 -0.30 -10.45 -11.81
N LEU A 86 -0.81 -9.24 -12.02
CA LEU A 86 -2.11 -9.01 -12.63
C LEU A 86 -2.16 -9.55 -14.07
N SER A 87 -1.12 -9.31 -14.85
CA SER A 87 -0.97 -9.85 -16.20
C SER A 87 -1.03 -11.38 -16.19
N SER A 88 -0.33 -12.02 -15.26
CA SER A 88 -0.35 -13.47 -15.11
C SER A 88 -1.74 -13.99 -14.74
N ALA A 89 -2.44 -13.32 -13.84
CA ALA A 89 -3.80 -13.69 -13.44
C ALA A 89 -4.80 -13.56 -14.62
N ILE A 90 -4.72 -12.47 -15.39
CA ILE A 90 -5.56 -12.26 -16.57
C ILE A 90 -5.28 -13.33 -17.62
N CYS A 91 -4.02 -13.59 -17.95
CA CYS A 91 -3.64 -14.62 -18.91
C CYS A 91 -4.13 -16.01 -18.48
N TYR A 92 -4.08 -16.32 -17.18
CA TYR A 92 -4.60 -17.57 -16.63
C TYR A 92 -6.11 -17.71 -16.82
N VAL A 93 -6.88 -16.67 -16.47
CA VAL A 93 -8.35 -16.68 -16.58
C VAL A 93 -8.82 -16.79 -18.03
N PHE A 94 -8.16 -16.11 -18.96
CA PHE A 94 -8.53 -16.10 -20.39
C PHE A 94 -7.80 -17.16 -21.22
N HIS A 95 -6.97 -18.00 -20.59
CA HIS A 95 -6.14 -19.01 -21.25
C HIS A 95 -5.22 -18.43 -22.34
N TRP A 96 -4.71 -17.21 -22.11
CA TRP A 96 -3.77 -16.56 -23.03
C TRP A 96 -2.34 -16.91 -22.69
N GLU A 97 -1.47 -16.94 -23.69
CA GLU A 97 -0.04 -17.05 -23.47
C GLU A 97 0.52 -15.75 -22.83
N ARG A 98 1.40 -15.93 -21.85
CA ARG A 98 2.05 -14.77 -21.20
C ARG A 98 2.92 -14.05 -22.20
N SER A 99 2.71 -12.74 -22.35
CA SER A 99 3.49 -11.87 -23.20
C SER A 99 3.82 -10.55 -22.49
N THR A 100 5.03 -10.04 -22.75
CA THR A 100 5.44 -8.72 -22.30
C THR A 100 4.48 -7.63 -22.83
N ASN A 101 3.97 -7.78 -24.03
CA ASN A 101 3.00 -6.83 -24.62
C ASN A 101 1.72 -6.72 -23.80
N ILE A 102 1.18 -7.84 -23.32
CA ILE A 102 0.00 -7.84 -22.44
C ILE A 102 0.30 -7.08 -21.14
N THR A 103 1.45 -7.32 -20.55
CA THR A 103 1.87 -6.62 -19.33
C THR A 103 1.98 -5.11 -19.54
N VAL A 104 2.56 -4.69 -20.66
CA VAL A 104 2.67 -3.26 -21.04
C VAL A 104 1.30 -2.64 -21.27
N ILE A 105 0.40 -3.33 -21.98
CA ILE A 105 -0.96 -2.83 -22.21
C ILE A 105 -1.70 -2.65 -20.88
N ILE A 106 -1.62 -3.62 -19.98
CA ILE A 106 -2.23 -3.53 -18.65
C ILE A 106 -1.65 -2.33 -17.87
N LEU A 107 -0.34 -2.15 -17.89
CA LEU A 107 0.31 -1.01 -17.25
C LEU A 107 -0.22 0.33 -17.80
N LEU A 108 -0.33 0.45 -19.12
CA LEU A 108 -0.85 1.66 -19.76
C LEU A 108 -2.32 1.92 -19.39
N VAL A 109 -3.14 0.88 -19.34
CA VAL A 109 -4.54 0.99 -18.92
C VAL A 109 -4.65 1.47 -17.47
N ILE A 110 -3.86 0.88 -16.56
CA ILE A 110 -3.82 1.30 -15.16
C ILE A 110 -3.37 2.76 -15.05
N ALA A 111 -2.31 3.14 -15.77
CA ALA A 111 -1.81 4.50 -15.78
C ALA A 111 -2.84 5.50 -16.32
N ALA A 112 -3.59 5.14 -17.37
CA ALA A 112 -4.67 5.96 -17.91
C ALA A 112 -5.81 6.15 -16.89
N ILE A 113 -6.27 5.07 -16.26
CA ILE A 113 -7.31 5.11 -15.22
C ILE A 113 -6.87 6.00 -14.06
N TYR A 114 -5.62 5.81 -13.60
CA TYR A 114 -5.06 6.61 -12.51
C TYR A 114 -4.99 8.10 -12.88
N THR A 115 -4.48 8.41 -14.07
CA THR A 115 -4.36 9.79 -14.56
C THR A 115 -5.73 10.46 -14.68
N MET A 116 -6.71 9.77 -15.27
CA MET A 116 -8.10 10.27 -15.32
C MET A 116 -8.66 10.52 -13.93
N THR A 117 -8.41 9.62 -12.99
CA THR A 117 -8.90 9.73 -11.61
C THR A 117 -8.31 10.94 -10.91
N VAL A 118 -6.99 11.19 -11.10
CA VAL A 118 -6.30 12.36 -10.54
C VAL A 118 -6.83 13.67 -11.14
N TRP A 119 -7.22 13.66 -12.41
CA TRP A 119 -7.85 14.83 -13.06
C TRP A 119 -9.11 15.31 -12.34
N PHE A 120 -9.90 14.37 -11.79
CA PHE A 120 -11.09 14.70 -10.98
C PHE A 120 -10.75 15.08 -9.52
N GLY A 121 -9.46 15.19 -9.18
CA GLY A 121 -8.96 15.62 -7.87
C GLY A 121 -9.30 14.63 -6.73
N MET A 122 -9.33 15.13 -5.50
CA MET A 122 -9.56 14.29 -4.31
C MET A 122 -10.85 13.48 -4.35
N LYS A 123 -11.90 13.99 -4.97
CA LYS A 123 -13.18 13.26 -5.12
C LYS A 123 -13.03 12.03 -6.02
N GLY A 124 -12.27 12.14 -7.11
CA GLY A 124 -11.97 11.03 -8.01
C GLY A 124 -11.13 9.95 -7.31
N ILE A 125 -10.05 10.37 -6.67
CA ILE A 125 -9.15 9.47 -5.93
C ILE A 125 -9.92 8.71 -4.84
N SER A 126 -10.74 9.42 -4.05
CA SER A 126 -11.55 8.82 -2.99
C SER A 126 -12.56 7.80 -3.52
N LYS A 127 -13.23 8.08 -4.64
CA LYS A 127 -14.16 7.14 -5.28
C LYS A 127 -13.44 5.90 -5.80
N LEU A 128 -12.28 6.06 -6.44
CA LEU A 128 -11.50 4.92 -6.91
C LEU A 128 -11.04 4.05 -5.74
N ALA A 129 -10.51 4.66 -4.69
CA ALA A 129 -10.08 3.95 -3.48
C ALA A 129 -11.25 3.18 -2.83
N ALA A 130 -12.43 3.79 -2.70
CA ALA A 130 -13.62 3.12 -2.19
C ALA A 130 -14.02 1.93 -3.07
N SER A 131 -14.05 2.10 -4.40
CA SER A 131 -14.37 1.02 -5.34
C SER A 131 -13.40 -0.16 -5.22
N CYS A 132 -12.10 0.12 -5.14
CA CYS A 132 -11.07 -0.91 -4.94
C CYS A 132 -11.26 -1.64 -3.61
N SER A 133 -11.60 -0.91 -2.54
CA SER A 133 -11.87 -1.51 -1.23
C SER A 133 -13.08 -2.43 -1.24
N TYR A 134 -14.18 -2.02 -1.91
CA TYR A 134 -15.35 -2.88 -2.05
C TYR A 134 -15.05 -4.14 -2.86
N LEU A 135 -14.34 -4.01 -3.99
CA LEU A 135 -13.93 -5.16 -4.79
C LEU A 135 -13.04 -6.11 -3.99
N PHE A 136 -12.09 -5.56 -3.23
CA PHE A 136 -11.21 -6.35 -2.37
C PHE A 136 -12.00 -7.14 -1.32
N ILE A 137 -12.92 -6.49 -0.58
CA ILE A 137 -13.75 -7.16 0.42
C ILE A 137 -14.62 -8.23 -0.22
N THR A 138 -15.24 -7.92 -1.37
CA THR A 138 -16.07 -8.89 -2.11
C THR A 138 -15.27 -10.12 -2.51
N LEU A 139 -14.04 -9.91 -3.02
CA LEU A 139 -13.14 -11.01 -3.39
C LEU A 139 -12.74 -11.85 -2.17
N LEU A 140 -12.43 -11.21 -1.04
CA LEU A 140 -12.11 -11.93 0.21
C LEU A 140 -13.27 -12.79 0.68
N VAL A 141 -14.48 -12.24 0.70
CA VAL A 141 -15.68 -12.97 1.09
C VAL A 141 -15.96 -14.13 0.14
N TYR A 142 -15.80 -13.89 -1.17
CA TYR A 142 -15.95 -14.93 -2.18
C TYR A 142 -14.95 -16.07 -1.99
N VAL A 143 -13.67 -15.76 -1.79
CA VAL A 143 -12.63 -16.79 -1.57
C VAL A 143 -12.87 -17.54 -0.27
N LEU A 144 -13.28 -16.86 0.79
CA LEU A 144 -13.51 -17.48 2.10
C LEU A 144 -14.73 -18.43 2.08
N ILE A 145 -15.83 -18.02 1.42
CA ILE A 145 -17.08 -18.79 1.43
C ILE A 145 -17.16 -19.73 0.21
N GLY A 146 -16.83 -19.20 -0.98
CA GLY A 146 -16.97 -19.91 -2.26
C GLY A 146 -15.77 -20.78 -2.63
N GLY A 147 -14.61 -20.56 -2.00
CA GLY A 147 -13.37 -21.30 -2.30
C GLY A 147 -13.33 -22.74 -1.76
N GLY A 148 -14.29 -23.16 -0.91
CA GLY A 148 -14.35 -24.49 -0.33
C GLY A 148 -13.31 -24.80 0.76
N GLU A 149 -12.34 -23.95 0.97
CA GLU A 149 -11.18 -24.15 1.88
C GLU A 149 -11.22 -23.21 3.10
N CYS A 150 -12.43 -22.84 3.55
CA CYS A 150 -12.62 -21.87 4.65
C CYS A 150 -11.87 -22.27 5.92
N THR A 151 -11.95 -23.55 6.32
CA THR A 151 -11.28 -24.07 7.52
C THR A 151 -9.77 -23.93 7.40
N TYR A 152 -9.20 -24.32 6.26
CA TYR A 152 -7.76 -24.20 6.00
C TYR A 152 -7.29 -22.74 6.05
N ILE A 153 -8.05 -21.81 5.46
CA ILE A 153 -7.73 -20.37 5.46
C ILE A 153 -7.72 -19.84 6.90
N LEU A 154 -8.74 -20.17 7.69
CA LEU A 154 -8.85 -19.71 9.07
C LEU A 154 -7.75 -20.32 9.96
N GLU A 155 -7.54 -21.63 9.92
CA GLU A 155 -6.50 -22.32 10.69
C GLU A 155 -5.11 -21.79 10.36
N THR A 156 -4.80 -21.64 9.07
CA THR A 156 -3.51 -21.09 8.60
C THR A 156 -3.34 -19.65 9.05
N GLY A 157 -4.39 -18.84 8.95
CA GLY A 157 -4.38 -17.44 9.37
C GLY A 157 -4.14 -17.28 10.88
N PHE A 158 -4.90 -17.99 11.71
CA PHE A 158 -4.70 -17.95 13.16
C PHE A 158 -3.34 -18.53 13.60
N SER A 159 -2.90 -19.61 12.96
CA SER A 159 -1.56 -20.18 13.20
C SER A 159 -0.45 -19.19 12.83
N ALA A 160 -0.60 -18.46 11.72
CA ALA A 160 0.36 -17.45 11.29
C ALA A 160 0.42 -16.25 12.25
N ILE A 161 -0.73 -15.80 12.76
CA ILE A 161 -0.79 -14.74 13.78
C ILE A 161 -0.11 -15.21 15.07
N GLY A 162 -0.44 -16.41 15.55
CA GLY A 162 0.20 -16.96 16.74
C GLY A 162 1.72 -17.10 16.61
N ASN A 163 2.19 -17.55 15.44
CA ASN A 163 3.61 -17.65 15.14
C ASN A 163 4.30 -16.27 15.05
N LEU A 164 3.61 -15.28 14.49
CA LEU A 164 4.07 -13.90 14.43
C LEU A 164 4.31 -13.35 15.85
N VAL A 165 3.33 -13.49 16.75
CA VAL A 165 3.42 -12.99 18.12
C VAL A 165 4.56 -13.67 18.88
N GLN A 166 4.68 -15.00 18.75
CA GLN A 166 5.72 -15.76 19.44
C GLN A 166 7.13 -15.40 18.98
N ASN A 167 7.32 -15.13 17.70
CA ASN A 167 8.64 -14.94 17.11
C ASN A 167 8.92 -13.49 16.70
N PHE A 168 8.06 -12.54 17.08
CA PHE A 168 8.13 -11.15 16.63
C PHE A 168 9.50 -10.52 16.87
N ILE A 169 10.05 -10.66 18.08
CA ILE A 169 11.36 -10.09 18.43
C ILE A 169 12.47 -10.76 17.60
N GLY A 170 12.48 -12.09 17.51
CA GLY A 170 13.49 -12.81 16.73
C GLY A 170 13.41 -12.61 15.22
N MET A 171 12.24 -12.16 14.70
CA MET A 171 12.08 -11.78 13.30
C MET A 171 12.47 -10.31 13.04
N ALA A 172 12.44 -9.48 14.08
CA ALA A 172 12.76 -8.04 14.01
C ALA A 172 14.23 -7.71 14.28
N THR A 173 15.00 -8.64 14.85
CA THR A 173 16.44 -8.54 15.16
C THR A 173 17.25 -9.43 14.26
#